data_85858b48679451432d66fe10a5562e61
#
_entry.id   85858b48679451432d66fe10a5562e61
#
_cell.length_a   1.000
_cell.length_b   1.000
_cell.length_c   1.000
_cell.angle_alpha   90.00
_cell.angle_beta   90.00
_cell.angle_gamma   90.00
#
_symmetry.space_group_name_H-M   'P 1'
#
loop_
_entity.id
_entity.type
_entity.pdbx_description
1 polymer ?
#
loop_
_entity_poly.entity_id
_entity_poly.type
_entity_poly.pdbx_seq_one_letter_code
_entity_poly.pdbx_strand_id
1 'polypeptide(L)'
;LPEWTPLNWEELNRFLERVIAAAHPIPIVLYNPPYAQKILKPEEWSEISARFPALIGIKVAGGDATWHEEMRPASNSLSVFVAGTQLASGLVHGCASGSYSNVACLSPKGACEWEQRMRSDPEIALQQEAQIQNVFADALSPFRQRYSNTALDKALATSGGWAEGLTTNVRWPLSKIPTDEIESLATQFRAGLPFLFE
;
A
#
# COMPACT_ATOMS: atom_id res chain seq x y z
N LEU A 1 12.76 5.21 5.38
CA LEU A 1 13.53 5.58 6.58
C LEU A 1 14.48 4.45 6.97
N PRO A 2 15.63 4.74 7.62
CA PRO A 2 16.57 3.70 8.07
C PRO A 2 15.89 2.64 8.94
N GLU A 3 16.27 1.38 8.74
CA GLU A 3 15.57 0.24 9.36
C GLU A 3 16.17 -0.21 10.70
N TRP A 4 17.44 0.13 10.99
CA TRP A 4 18.12 -0.39 12.19
C TRP A 4 18.05 0.49 13.43
N THR A 5 17.77 1.79 13.30
CA THR A 5 17.61 2.70 14.45
C THR A 5 16.47 3.69 14.22
N PRO A 6 15.58 3.89 15.20
CA PRO A 6 14.59 4.95 15.11
C PRO A 6 15.28 6.31 15.20
N LEU A 7 15.04 7.17 14.23
CA LEU A 7 15.54 8.54 14.25
C LEU A 7 14.75 9.40 15.23
N ASN A 8 15.41 10.25 15.99
CA ASN A 8 14.73 11.34 16.65
C ASN A 8 14.33 12.42 15.64
N TRP A 9 13.60 13.45 16.09
CA TRP A 9 13.05 14.46 15.18
C TRP A 9 14.14 15.28 14.46
N GLU A 10 15.20 15.63 15.14
CA GLU A 10 16.32 16.39 14.55
C GLU A 10 17.10 15.53 13.54
N GLU A 11 17.34 14.26 13.85
CA GLU A 11 18.01 13.33 12.95
C GLU A 11 17.18 13.07 11.69
N LEU A 12 15.86 12.92 11.83
CA LEU A 12 14.95 12.79 10.70
C LEU A 12 15.02 14.01 9.79
N ASN A 13 14.99 15.22 10.35
CA ASN A 13 15.09 16.43 9.56
C ASN A 13 16.42 16.54 8.83
N ARG A 14 17.54 16.26 9.48
CA ARG A 14 18.87 16.24 8.85
C ARG A 14 18.96 15.18 7.73
N PHE A 15 18.35 14.01 7.95
CA PHE A 15 18.28 12.98 6.93
C PHE A 15 17.49 13.46 5.70
N LEU A 16 16.31 14.04 5.89
CA LEU A 16 15.48 14.56 4.80
C LEU A 16 16.18 15.71 4.05
N GLU A 17 16.80 16.65 4.75
CA GLU A 17 17.61 17.73 4.14
C GLU A 17 18.68 17.17 3.20
N ARG A 18 19.41 16.16 3.66
CA ARG A 18 20.48 15.53 2.86
C ARG A 18 19.96 14.79 1.64
N VAL A 19 18.87 14.01 1.81
CA VAL A 19 18.26 13.25 0.71
C VAL A 19 17.67 14.20 -0.33
N ILE A 20 16.97 15.23 0.09
CA ILE A 20 16.36 16.23 -0.80
C ILE A 20 17.44 17.00 -1.57
N ALA A 21 18.51 17.42 -0.89
CA ALA A 21 19.62 18.10 -1.54
C ALA A 21 20.32 17.21 -2.60
N ALA A 22 20.47 15.91 -2.31
CA ALA A 22 21.09 14.98 -3.23
C ALA A 22 20.18 14.63 -4.43
N ALA A 23 18.87 14.66 -4.25
CA ALA A 23 17.90 14.37 -5.30
C ALA A 23 17.58 15.55 -6.21
N HIS A 24 17.89 16.79 -5.76
CA HIS A 24 17.54 18.01 -6.50
C HIS A 24 17.96 17.94 -7.99
N PRO A 25 17.10 18.32 -8.96
CA PRO A 25 15.76 18.92 -8.81
C PRO A 25 14.59 17.94 -8.76
N ILE A 26 14.82 16.66 -8.53
CA ILE A 26 13.77 15.62 -8.55
C ILE A 26 12.95 15.70 -7.25
N PRO A 27 11.61 15.81 -7.34
CA PRO A 27 10.76 15.77 -6.16
C PRO A 27 10.72 14.37 -5.55
N ILE A 28 10.39 14.29 -4.26
CA ILE A 28 10.45 13.05 -3.49
C ILE A 28 9.07 12.61 -3.04
N VAL A 29 8.82 11.30 -3.11
CA VAL A 29 7.75 10.60 -2.38
C VAL A 29 8.40 9.75 -1.31
N LEU A 30 8.08 9.99 -0.04
CA LEU A 30 8.67 9.27 1.08
C LEU A 30 7.84 8.02 1.41
N TYR A 31 8.48 6.86 1.45
CA TYR A 31 7.84 5.63 1.89
C TYR A 31 8.10 5.40 3.39
N ASN A 32 7.01 5.32 4.16
CA ASN A 32 7.03 5.01 5.59
C ASN A 32 6.17 3.78 5.88
N PRO A 33 6.73 2.58 5.68
CA PRO A 33 6.00 1.33 5.87
C PRO A 33 5.70 1.08 7.35
N PRO A 34 4.72 0.22 7.66
CA PRO A 34 4.34 -0.10 9.05
C PRO A 34 5.43 -0.86 9.84
N TYR A 35 6.46 -1.35 9.16
CA TYR A 35 7.64 -1.97 9.78
C TYR A 35 8.85 -1.03 9.86
N ALA A 36 8.72 0.24 9.52
CA ALA A 36 9.77 1.22 9.73
C ALA A 36 10.02 1.42 11.23
N GLN A 37 11.29 1.62 11.62
CA GLN A 37 11.65 1.85 13.03
C GLN A 37 11.03 3.14 13.59
N LYS A 38 10.85 4.16 12.74
CA LYS A 38 10.07 5.35 13.05
C LYS A 38 8.87 5.42 12.12
N ILE A 39 7.69 5.22 12.67
CA ILE A 39 6.42 5.47 11.99
C ILE A 39 5.99 6.89 12.34
N LEU A 40 5.79 7.70 11.31
CA LEU A 40 5.37 9.10 11.48
C LEU A 40 3.86 9.18 11.63
N LYS A 41 3.44 10.05 12.55
CA LYS A 41 2.05 10.33 12.81
C LYS A 41 1.49 11.38 11.83
N PRO A 42 0.16 11.49 11.69
CA PRO A 42 -0.46 12.46 10.80
C PRO A 42 0.00 13.91 11.01
N GLU A 43 0.14 14.35 12.25
CA GLU A 43 0.63 15.71 12.56
C GLU A 43 2.09 15.93 12.16
N GLU A 44 2.95 14.91 12.30
CA GLU A 44 4.35 14.97 11.90
C GLU A 44 4.49 15.12 10.37
N TRP A 45 3.56 14.55 9.59
CA TRP A 45 3.52 14.72 8.13
C TRP A 45 3.22 16.15 7.71
N SER A 46 2.30 16.82 8.41
CA SER A 46 1.97 18.23 8.17
C SER A 46 3.16 19.13 8.43
N GLU A 47 3.92 18.88 9.51
CA GLU A 47 5.11 19.64 9.84
C GLU A 47 6.24 19.43 8.82
N ILE A 48 6.49 18.17 8.42
CA ILE A 48 7.50 17.82 7.42
C ILE A 48 7.17 18.45 6.07
N SER A 49 5.90 18.39 5.62
CA SER A 49 5.50 18.96 4.33
C SER A 49 5.69 20.48 4.28
N ALA A 50 5.40 21.18 5.37
CA ALA A 50 5.63 22.62 5.47
C ALA A 50 7.12 22.98 5.40
N ARG A 51 7.99 22.14 5.97
CA ARG A 51 9.43 22.35 5.99
C ARG A 51 10.12 21.98 4.68
N PHE A 52 9.65 20.97 3.97
CA PHE A 52 10.30 20.39 2.80
C PHE A 52 9.39 20.42 1.55
N PRO A 53 9.29 21.53 0.82
CA PRO A 53 8.43 21.63 -0.37
C PRO A 53 8.77 20.66 -1.50
N ALA A 54 9.99 20.10 -1.52
CA ALA A 54 10.38 19.07 -2.48
C ALA A 54 9.80 17.68 -2.14
N LEU A 55 9.26 17.48 -0.94
CA LEU A 55 8.48 16.30 -0.58
C LEU A 55 7.04 16.52 -1.06
N ILE A 56 6.68 15.90 -2.18
CA ILE A 56 5.38 16.08 -2.84
C ILE A 56 4.36 14.99 -2.49
N GLY A 57 4.79 13.92 -1.84
CA GLY A 57 3.91 12.82 -1.46
C GLY A 57 4.53 11.85 -0.49
N ILE A 58 3.67 11.01 0.04
CA ILE A 58 4.01 9.94 0.98
C ILE A 58 3.31 8.64 0.60
N LYS A 59 3.97 7.51 0.89
CA LYS A 59 3.34 6.19 0.88
C LYS A 59 3.30 5.65 2.30
N VAL A 60 2.09 5.37 2.78
CA VAL A 60 1.79 4.89 4.13
C VAL A 60 0.83 3.70 4.10
N ALA A 61 0.60 3.04 5.23
CA ALA A 61 -0.30 1.89 5.28
C ALA A 61 -1.78 2.27 5.04
N GLY A 62 -2.19 3.44 5.47
CA GLY A 62 -3.59 3.81 5.68
C GLY A 62 -4.01 3.55 7.13
N GLY A 63 -5.28 3.73 7.45
CA GLY A 63 -5.80 3.54 8.80
C GLY A 63 -7.32 3.54 8.86
N ASP A 64 -7.84 3.71 10.07
CA ASP A 64 -9.27 3.78 10.36
C ASP A 64 -9.85 5.20 10.19
N ALA A 65 -11.09 5.39 10.60
CA ALA A 65 -11.78 6.68 10.49
C ALA A 65 -11.05 7.80 11.23
N THR A 66 -10.47 7.52 12.40
CA THR A 66 -9.69 8.49 13.16
C THR A 66 -8.44 8.91 12.38
N TRP A 67 -7.72 7.93 11.84
CA TRP A 67 -6.56 8.20 10.99
C TRP A 67 -6.91 9.04 9.75
N HIS A 68 -8.06 8.79 9.13
CA HIS A 68 -8.53 9.57 7.97
C HIS A 68 -8.74 11.04 8.33
N GLU A 69 -9.36 11.31 9.48
CA GLU A 69 -9.59 12.68 9.95
C GLU A 69 -8.28 13.40 10.27
N GLU A 70 -7.36 12.72 10.96
CA GLU A 70 -6.06 13.27 11.32
C GLU A 70 -5.15 13.52 10.12
N MET A 71 -5.22 12.69 9.07
CA MET A 71 -4.41 12.82 7.84
C MET A 71 -4.89 13.92 6.90
N ARG A 72 -6.14 14.38 7.02
CA ARG A 72 -6.71 15.39 6.13
C ARG A 72 -5.88 16.69 6.03
N PRO A 73 -5.33 17.26 7.10
CA PRO A 73 -4.44 18.41 7.00
C PRO A 73 -3.20 18.16 6.13
N ALA A 74 -2.54 17.02 6.31
CA ALA A 74 -1.36 16.65 5.53
C ALA A 74 -1.69 16.41 4.04
N SER A 75 -2.86 15.84 3.73
CA SER A 75 -3.31 15.58 2.35
C SER A 75 -3.60 16.84 1.54
N ASN A 76 -3.71 18.01 2.16
CA ASN A 76 -3.82 19.28 1.45
C ASN A 76 -2.51 19.72 0.79
N SER A 77 -1.38 19.23 1.26
CA SER A 77 -0.03 19.59 0.76
C SER A 77 0.75 18.40 0.20
N LEU A 78 0.36 17.17 0.53
CA LEU A 78 1.02 15.94 0.09
C LEU A 78 0.06 15.04 -0.67
N SER A 79 0.53 14.43 -1.76
CA SER A 79 -0.14 13.28 -2.34
C SER A 79 0.04 12.07 -1.43
N VAL A 80 -1.04 11.60 -0.81
CA VAL A 80 -1.01 10.47 0.12
C VAL A 80 -1.37 9.19 -0.62
N PHE A 81 -0.41 8.26 -0.69
CA PHE A 81 -0.60 6.93 -1.27
C PHE A 81 -0.76 5.91 -0.14
N VAL A 82 -1.90 5.23 -0.12
CA VAL A 82 -2.21 4.19 0.87
C VAL A 82 -2.01 2.78 0.30
N ALA A 83 -2.17 1.74 1.12
CA ALA A 83 -2.25 0.37 0.63
C ALA A 83 -3.50 0.19 -0.25
N GLY A 84 -3.46 -0.73 -1.23
CA GLY A 84 -4.60 -0.98 -2.12
C GLY A 84 -5.90 -1.32 -1.39
N THR A 85 -5.77 -2.05 -0.30
CA THR A 85 -6.89 -2.44 0.58
C THR A 85 -7.45 -1.30 1.45
N GLN A 86 -6.96 -0.07 1.28
CA GLN A 86 -7.38 1.15 2.01
C GLN A 86 -7.69 2.31 1.04
N LEU A 87 -7.79 2.02 -0.26
CA LEU A 87 -7.89 3.07 -1.26
C LEU A 87 -9.29 3.69 -1.30
N ALA A 88 -10.35 2.88 -1.25
CA ALA A 88 -11.72 3.39 -1.34
C ALA A 88 -12.06 4.29 -0.15
N SER A 89 -11.79 3.82 1.07
CA SER A 89 -11.97 4.64 2.27
C SER A 89 -11.12 5.89 2.26
N GLY A 90 -9.84 5.79 1.87
CA GLY A 90 -8.95 6.94 1.77
C GLY A 90 -9.43 8.01 0.78
N LEU A 91 -9.97 7.61 -0.38
CA LEU A 91 -10.54 8.53 -1.38
C LEU A 91 -11.86 9.13 -0.90
N VAL A 92 -12.77 8.33 -0.36
CA VAL A 92 -14.07 8.79 0.13
C VAL A 92 -13.93 9.79 1.27
N HIS A 93 -12.97 9.56 2.19
CA HIS A 93 -12.67 10.50 3.27
C HIS A 93 -11.76 11.67 2.87
N GLY A 94 -11.30 11.72 1.61
CA GLY A 94 -10.52 12.82 1.07
C GLY A 94 -9.11 12.95 1.67
N CYS A 95 -8.54 11.84 2.17
CA CYS A 95 -7.19 11.82 2.73
C CYS A 95 -6.18 11.02 1.88
N ALA A 96 -6.61 10.34 0.83
CA ALA A 96 -5.72 9.65 -0.11
C ALA A 96 -5.84 10.22 -1.53
N SER A 97 -4.72 10.18 -2.27
CA SER A 97 -4.63 10.56 -3.68
C SER A 97 -4.52 9.35 -4.61
N GLY A 98 -4.17 8.18 -4.05
CA GLY A 98 -3.95 6.96 -4.82
C GLY A 98 -3.38 5.82 -3.98
N SER A 99 -2.91 4.78 -4.67
CA SER A 99 -2.37 3.59 -4.01
C SER A 99 -1.20 2.98 -4.78
N TYR A 100 -0.25 2.43 -4.05
CA TYR A 100 0.63 1.37 -4.54
C TYR A 100 -0.02 0.04 -4.16
N SER A 101 -0.78 -0.52 -5.10
CA SER A 101 -1.86 -1.45 -4.80
C SER A 101 -1.45 -2.91 -4.87
N ASN A 102 -1.55 -3.62 -3.76
CA ASN A 102 -1.52 -5.08 -3.72
C ASN A 102 -2.76 -5.72 -4.37
N VAL A 103 -3.90 -5.02 -4.42
CA VAL A 103 -5.08 -5.45 -5.20
C VAL A 103 -4.75 -5.47 -6.70
N ALA A 104 -3.98 -4.48 -7.19
CA ALA A 104 -3.49 -4.48 -8.57
C ALA A 104 -2.44 -5.59 -8.84
N CYS A 105 -1.71 -6.06 -7.83
CA CYS A 105 -0.88 -7.26 -7.99
C CYS A 105 -1.75 -8.47 -8.31
N LEU A 106 -2.91 -8.61 -7.67
CA LEU A 106 -3.84 -9.70 -7.91
C LEU A 106 -4.57 -9.57 -9.26
N SER A 107 -5.13 -8.39 -9.53
CA SER A 107 -5.87 -8.11 -10.77
C SER A 107 -5.68 -6.64 -11.17
N PRO A 108 -4.78 -6.33 -12.11
CA PRO A 108 -4.58 -4.94 -12.58
C PRO A 108 -5.87 -4.36 -13.20
N LYS A 109 -6.56 -5.12 -14.07
CA LYS A 109 -7.82 -4.71 -14.70
C LYS A 109 -8.90 -4.44 -13.64
N GLY A 110 -9.16 -5.42 -12.77
CA GLY A 110 -10.18 -5.30 -11.73
C GLY A 110 -9.88 -4.17 -10.73
N ALA A 111 -8.61 -3.91 -10.42
CA ALA A 111 -8.22 -2.79 -9.57
C ALA A 111 -8.52 -1.43 -10.22
N CYS A 112 -8.31 -1.29 -11.54
CA CYS A 112 -8.66 -0.08 -12.29
C CYS A 112 -10.18 0.11 -12.36
N GLU A 113 -10.95 -0.95 -12.61
CA GLU A 113 -12.41 -0.89 -12.64
C GLU A 113 -12.99 -0.55 -11.27
N TRP A 114 -12.41 -1.12 -10.21
CA TRP A 114 -12.78 -0.77 -8.83
C TRP A 114 -12.44 0.69 -8.50
N GLU A 115 -11.30 1.22 -8.95
CA GLU A 115 -10.95 2.64 -8.78
C GLU A 115 -11.96 3.57 -9.47
N GLN A 116 -12.40 3.23 -10.67
CA GLN A 116 -13.47 3.96 -11.34
C GLN A 116 -14.78 3.93 -10.53
N ARG A 117 -15.11 2.79 -9.93
CA ARG A 117 -16.29 2.64 -9.08
C ARG A 117 -16.22 3.47 -7.81
N MET A 118 -15.03 3.68 -7.24
CA MET A 118 -14.85 4.59 -6.10
C MET A 118 -15.34 6.01 -6.37
N ARG A 119 -15.34 6.43 -7.63
CA ARG A 119 -15.83 7.75 -8.06
C ARG A 119 -17.31 7.73 -8.43
N SER A 120 -17.79 6.67 -9.06
CA SER A 120 -19.18 6.58 -9.56
C SER A 120 -20.16 6.04 -8.53
N ASP A 121 -19.72 5.15 -7.64
CA ASP A 121 -20.54 4.50 -6.60
C ASP A 121 -19.67 4.21 -5.37
N PRO A 122 -19.40 5.22 -4.54
CA PRO A 122 -18.54 5.09 -3.36
C PRO A 122 -19.03 4.06 -2.34
N GLU A 123 -20.37 3.90 -2.20
CA GLU A 123 -20.93 2.96 -1.22
C GLU A 123 -20.61 1.51 -1.59
N ILE A 124 -20.80 1.14 -2.86
CA ILE A 124 -20.41 -0.19 -3.36
C ILE A 124 -18.90 -0.38 -3.28
N ALA A 125 -18.11 0.64 -3.61
CA ALA A 125 -16.66 0.57 -3.53
C ALA A 125 -16.15 0.32 -2.10
N LEU A 126 -16.77 0.93 -1.09
CA LEU A 126 -16.47 0.68 0.34
C LEU A 126 -16.86 -0.73 0.78
N GLN A 127 -18.00 -1.25 0.33
CA GLN A 127 -18.39 -2.64 0.59
C GLN A 127 -17.39 -3.61 -0.02
N GLN A 128 -16.95 -3.35 -1.26
CA GLN A 128 -15.91 -4.13 -1.93
C GLN A 128 -14.56 -4.01 -1.22
N GLU A 129 -14.19 -2.86 -0.67
CA GLU A 129 -12.99 -2.70 0.16
C GLU A 129 -13.04 -3.63 1.38
N ALA A 130 -14.14 -3.64 2.11
CA ALA A 130 -14.32 -4.52 3.26
C ALA A 130 -14.23 -6.01 2.85
N GLN A 131 -14.80 -6.38 1.71
CA GLN A 131 -14.70 -7.73 1.17
C GLN A 131 -13.25 -8.09 0.80
N ILE A 132 -12.52 -7.19 0.13
CA ILE A 132 -11.10 -7.37 -0.19
C ILE A 132 -10.28 -7.56 1.08
N GLN A 133 -10.49 -6.71 2.09
CA GLN A 133 -9.78 -6.79 3.36
C GLN A 133 -9.98 -8.14 4.04
N ASN A 134 -11.22 -8.62 4.12
CA ASN A 134 -11.56 -9.91 4.73
C ASN A 134 -10.93 -11.07 3.96
N VAL A 135 -11.10 -11.12 2.64
CA VAL A 135 -10.55 -12.21 1.81
C VAL A 135 -9.02 -12.22 1.84
N PHE A 136 -8.37 -11.04 1.81
CA PHE A 136 -6.91 -10.97 1.93
C PHE A 136 -6.41 -11.36 3.32
N ALA A 137 -7.14 -11.00 4.38
CA ALA A 137 -6.81 -11.41 5.73
C ALA A 137 -6.87 -12.93 5.87
N ASP A 138 -7.96 -13.53 5.45
CA ASP A 138 -8.19 -14.97 5.56
C ASP A 138 -7.22 -15.77 4.68
N ALA A 139 -7.12 -15.44 3.39
CA ALA A 139 -6.30 -16.18 2.44
C ALA A 139 -4.79 -16.05 2.73
N LEU A 140 -4.32 -14.87 3.16
CA LEU A 140 -2.89 -14.62 3.38
C LEU A 140 -2.41 -14.87 4.81
N SER A 141 -3.31 -15.00 5.78
CA SER A 141 -2.96 -15.22 7.19
C SER A 141 -2.00 -16.42 7.40
N PRO A 142 -2.22 -17.60 6.78
CA PRO A 142 -1.33 -18.74 6.96
C PRO A 142 0.09 -18.52 6.45
N PHE A 143 0.26 -17.56 5.55
CA PHE A 143 1.52 -17.29 4.86
C PHE A 143 2.35 -16.18 5.52
N ARG A 144 1.70 -15.22 6.19
CA ARG A 144 2.35 -14.00 6.76
C ARG A 144 3.43 -14.31 7.78
N GLN A 145 3.33 -15.43 8.50
CA GLN A 145 4.33 -15.85 9.48
C GLN A 145 5.48 -16.64 8.87
N ARG A 146 5.28 -17.18 7.64
CA ARG A 146 6.23 -18.09 6.96
C ARG A 146 7.01 -17.39 5.86
N TYR A 147 6.45 -16.34 5.26
CA TYR A 147 6.97 -15.73 4.05
C TYR A 147 7.07 -14.20 4.16
N SER A 148 8.00 -13.62 3.41
CA SER A 148 8.19 -12.16 3.32
C SER A 148 7.06 -11.50 2.51
N ASN A 149 6.86 -10.18 2.71
CA ASN A 149 5.92 -9.41 1.89
C ASN A 149 6.22 -9.54 0.38
N THR A 150 7.49 -9.59 -0.02
CA THR A 150 7.88 -9.82 -1.42
C THR A 150 7.36 -11.15 -1.96
N ALA A 151 7.38 -12.22 -1.15
CA ALA A 151 6.84 -13.50 -1.55
C ALA A 151 5.30 -13.46 -1.65
N LEU A 152 4.64 -12.75 -0.75
CA LEU A 152 3.18 -12.54 -0.79
C LEU A 152 2.75 -11.72 -2.00
N ASP A 153 3.45 -10.64 -2.35
CA ASP A 153 3.15 -9.83 -3.54
C ASP A 153 3.30 -10.64 -4.83
N LYS A 154 4.34 -11.50 -4.90
CA LYS A 154 4.52 -12.42 -6.03
C LYS A 154 3.43 -13.50 -6.07
N ALA A 155 3.01 -14.00 -4.91
CA ALA A 155 1.89 -14.95 -4.84
C ALA A 155 0.59 -14.32 -5.34
N LEU A 156 0.29 -13.09 -4.95
CA LEU A 156 -0.88 -12.36 -5.45
C LEU A 156 -0.82 -12.22 -6.97
N ALA A 157 0.29 -11.75 -7.53
CA ALA A 157 0.45 -11.57 -8.96
C ALA A 157 0.32 -12.89 -9.75
N THR A 158 0.93 -13.98 -9.23
CA THR A 158 0.86 -15.30 -9.86
C THR A 158 -0.55 -15.90 -9.75
N SER A 159 -1.23 -15.76 -8.59
CA SER A 159 -2.62 -16.20 -8.39
C SER A 159 -3.61 -15.46 -9.28
N GLY A 160 -3.32 -14.20 -9.61
CA GLY A 160 -4.13 -13.41 -10.55
C GLY A 160 -4.15 -13.98 -11.96
N GLY A 161 -3.03 -14.55 -12.41
CA GLY A 161 -2.91 -15.19 -13.74
C GLY A 161 -2.99 -14.23 -14.92
N TRP A 162 -2.79 -12.93 -14.69
CA TRP A 162 -2.94 -11.87 -15.70
C TRP A 162 -1.70 -11.68 -16.59
N ALA A 163 -0.57 -12.29 -16.23
CA ALA A 163 0.64 -12.23 -17.04
C ALA A 163 1.30 -13.62 -17.14
N GLU A 164 1.61 -14.03 -18.37
CA GLU A 164 2.35 -15.25 -18.64
C GLU A 164 3.78 -15.17 -18.09
N GLY A 165 4.31 -16.30 -17.61
CA GLY A 165 5.69 -16.40 -17.12
C GLY A 165 5.94 -15.79 -15.75
N LEU A 166 4.94 -15.26 -15.06
CA LEU A 166 5.08 -14.87 -13.66
C LEU A 166 5.40 -16.08 -12.79
N THR A 167 6.39 -15.92 -11.93
CA THR A 167 6.80 -16.99 -10.99
C THR A 167 6.82 -16.45 -9.57
N THR A 168 6.71 -17.37 -8.59
CA THR A 168 6.85 -17.04 -7.17
C THR A 168 8.29 -16.90 -6.70
N ASN A 169 9.28 -16.98 -7.62
CA ASN A 169 10.68 -16.90 -7.27
C ASN A 169 11.03 -15.54 -6.63
N VAL A 170 11.70 -15.59 -5.50
CA VAL A 170 12.22 -14.46 -4.74
C VAL A 170 13.73 -14.54 -4.65
N ARG A 171 14.39 -13.42 -4.30
CA ARG A 171 15.85 -13.39 -4.11
C ARG A 171 16.24 -14.13 -2.84
N TRP A 172 17.37 -14.86 -2.91
CA TRP A 172 18.00 -15.41 -1.72
C TRP A 172 18.25 -14.30 -0.68
N PRO A 173 18.04 -14.52 0.63
CA PRO A 173 17.68 -15.79 1.30
C PRO A 173 16.18 -16.03 1.47
N LEU A 174 15.31 -15.25 0.82
CA LEU A 174 13.86 -15.38 0.96
C LEU A 174 13.33 -16.68 0.37
N SER A 175 12.28 -17.23 0.98
CA SER A 175 11.59 -18.44 0.52
C SER A 175 10.42 -18.09 -0.38
N LYS A 176 10.27 -18.82 -1.49
CA LYS A 176 9.10 -18.72 -2.37
C LYS A 176 7.91 -19.52 -1.82
N ILE A 177 6.70 -19.11 -2.14
CA ILE A 177 5.48 -19.89 -1.89
C ILE A 177 5.38 -21.01 -2.97
N PRO A 178 5.12 -22.27 -2.58
CA PRO A 178 4.96 -23.40 -3.50
C PRO A 178 3.81 -23.21 -4.49
N THR A 179 3.90 -23.85 -5.66
CA THR A 179 2.93 -23.67 -6.75
C THR A 179 1.54 -24.21 -6.41
N ASP A 180 1.47 -25.32 -5.69
CA ASP A 180 0.21 -25.91 -5.23
C ASP A 180 -0.54 -24.98 -4.23
N GLU A 181 0.20 -24.30 -3.37
CA GLU A 181 -0.38 -23.28 -2.48
C GLU A 181 -0.90 -22.07 -3.28
N ILE A 182 -0.28 -21.71 -4.41
CA ILE A 182 -0.73 -20.62 -5.31
C ILE A 182 -2.06 -20.99 -6.00
N GLU A 183 -2.25 -22.21 -6.44
CA GLU A 183 -3.49 -22.68 -7.08
C GLU A 183 -4.67 -22.60 -6.09
N SER A 184 -4.41 -22.97 -4.83
CA SER A 184 -5.38 -22.83 -3.75
C SER A 184 -5.74 -21.35 -3.50
N LEU A 185 -4.75 -20.45 -3.44
CA LEU A 185 -4.96 -19.00 -3.29
C LEU A 185 -5.75 -18.43 -4.47
N ALA A 186 -5.44 -18.81 -5.71
CA ALA A 186 -6.15 -18.36 -6.90
C ALA A 186 -7.63 -18.71 -6.84
N THR A 187 -7.95 -19.93 -6.39
CA THR A 187 -9.33 -20.39 -6.20
C THR A 187 -10.05 -19.57 -5.14
N GLN A 188 -9.41 -19.31 -4.00
CA GLN A 188 -9.98 -18.51 -2.91
C GLN A 188 -10.24 -17.07 -3.34
N PHE A 189 -9.29 -16.43 -4.03
CA PHE A 189 -9.46 -15.06 -4.49
C PHE A 189 -10.56 -14.93 -5.54
N ARG A 190 -10.65 -15.85 -6.51
CA ARG A 190 -11.72 -15.83 -7.52
C ARG A 190 -13.11 -16.06 -6.92
N ALA A 191 -13.22 -16.96 -5.95
CA ALA A 191 -14.46 -17.21 -5.24
C ALA A 191 -14.86 -16.03 -4.33
N GLY A 192 -13.89 -15.46 -3.63
CA GLY A 192 -14.13 -14.40 -2.67
C GLY A 192 -14.24 -12.98 -3.27
N LEU A 193 -13.65 -12.75 -4.44
CA LEU A 193 -13.56 -11.42 -5.08
C LEU A 193 -13.91 -11.49 -6.58
N PRO A 194 -15.07 -12.05 -6.97
CA PRO A 194 -15.41 -12.26 -8.39
C PRO A 194 -15.36 -10.94 -9.20
N PHE A 195 -15.76 -9.84 -8.61
CA PHE A 195 -15.77 -8.52 -9.26
C PHE A 195 -14.39 -7.98 -9.67
N LEU A 196 -13.30 -8.59 -9.20
CA LEU A 196 -11.94 -8.23 -9.65
C LEU A 196 -11.50 -9.03 -10.89
N PHE A 197 -12.26 -10.05 -11.31
CA PHE A 197 -11.88 -10.97 -12.39
C PHE A 197 -12.86 -10.96 -13.57
N GLU A 198 -13.92 -10.19 -13.49
CA GLU A 198 -14.89 -9.94 -14.58
C GLU A 198 -14.34 -8.90 -15.56
#